data_e82137a2e761b0d8d5575435b2790ea8
#
_entry.id   e82137a2e761b0d8d5575435b2790ea8
#
_cell.length_a   1.000
_cell.length_b   1.000
_cell.length_c   1.000
_cell.angle_alpha   90.00
_cell.angle_beta   90.00
_cell.angle_gamma   90.00
#
_symmetry.space_group_name_H-M   'P 1'
#
loop_
_entity.id
_entity.type
_entity.pdbx_description
1 polymer ?
#
loop_
_entity_poly.entity_id
_entity_poly.type
_entity_poly.pdbx_seq_one_letter_code
_entity_poly.pdbx_strand_id
1 'polypeptide(L)'
;EWLRSVGREDESGKLPHDLAGGQKQRVAIARALAAKPQLLLADEPTAALDSGTGREVVELLKRLAREQSCSVLMVTHDPRILDVADRLVRMEDGRLYQTIR
;
A
#
# COMPACT_ATOMS: atom_id res chain seq x y z
N GLU A 1 -0.39 -6.29 -10.73
CA GLU A 1 -1.12 -6.01 -9.51
C GLU A 1 -0.25 -5.30 -8.49
N TRP A 2 -0.78 -4.27 -7.89
CA TRP A 2 0.00 -3.38 -7.03
C TRP A 2 -0.20 -3.68 -5.53
N LEU A 3 -1.15 -4.54 -5.17
CA LEU A 3 -1.41 -4.90 -3.78
C LEU A 3 -1.58 -6.40 -3.64
N ARG A 4 -0.82 -6.99 -2.71
CA ARG A 4 -0.78 -8.44 -2.55
C ARG A 4 -0.54 -8.80 -1.10
N SER A 5 -1.26 -9.80 -0.60
CA SER A 5 -0.96 -10.38 0.69
C SER A 5 -0.03 -11.57 0.52
N VAL A 6 0.76 -11.86 1.56
CA VAL A 6 1.70 -12.98 1.50
C VAL A 6 0.93 -14.29 1.36
N GLY A 7 1.26 -15.04 0.33
CA GLY A 7 0.63 -16.32 0.04
C GLY A 7 -0.72 -16.22 -0.62
N ARG A 8 -1.16 -15.01 -0.96
CA ARG A 8 -2.45 -14.84 -1.60
C ARG A 8 -2.48 -13.56 -2.41
N GLU A 9 -2.88 -13.68 -3.64
CA GLU A 9 -3.03 -12.55 -4.54
C GLU A 9 -4.47 -12.09 -4.56
N ASP A 10 -4.67 -10.78 -4.48
CA ASP A 10 -6.00 -10.21 -4.55
C ASP A 10 -6.45 -10.15 -6.01
N GLU A 11 -7.66 -10.61 -6.27
CA GLU A 11 -8.22 -10.64 -7.62
C GLU A 11 -9.17 -9.49 -7.89
N SER A 12 -8.95 -8.37 -7.23
CA SER A 12 -9.81 -7.21 -7.36
C SER A 12 -9.69 -6.51 -8.73
N GLY A 13 -8.86 -7.01 -9.63
CA GLY A 13 -8.67 -6.38 -10.94
C GLY A 13 -9.90 -6.30 -11.81
N LYS A 14 -11.02 -6.86 -11.36
CA LYS A 14 -12.27 -6.83 -12.11
C LYS A 14 -13.25 -5.77 -11.64
N LEU A 15 -12.76 -4.77 -10.95
CA LEU A 15 -13.61 -3.67 -10.51
C LEU A 15 -14.15 -2.87 -11.69
N PRO A 16 -15.36 -2.31 -11.56
CA PRO A 16 -15.93 -1.51 -12.64
C PRO A 16 -15.06 -0.32 -13.03
N HIS A 17 -15.08 0.03 -14.29
CA HIS A 17 -14.30 1.14 -14.80
C HIS A 17 -14.72 2.49 -14.22
N ASP A 18 -15.97 2.61 -13.82
CA ASP A 18 -16.49 3.88 -13.32
C ASP A 18 -16.12 4.17 -11.86
N LEU A 19 -15.45 3.22 -11.19
CA LEU A 19 -14.95 3.49 -9.84
C LEU A 19 -13.76 4.43 -9.91
N ALA A 20 -13.79 5.46 -9.06
CA ALA A 20 -12.63 6.34 -8.93
C ALA A 20 -11.43 5.54 -8.42
N GLY A 21 -10.21 5.98 -8.81
CA GLY A 21 -8.99 5.29 -8.44
C GLY A 21 -8.86 5.05 -6.94
N GLY A 22 -9.20 6.06 -6.11
CA GLY A 22 -9.15 5.90 -4.66
C GLY A 22 -10.11 4.86 -4.14
N GLN A 23 -11.30 4.77 -4.74
CA GLN A 23 -12.28 3.75 -4.34
C GLN A 23 -11.79 2.36 -4.69
N LYS A 24 -11.16 2.20 -5.85
CA LYS A 24 -10.56 0.92 -6.23
C LYS A 24 -9.50 0.50 -5.22
N GLN A 25 -8.65 1.43 -4.83
CA GLN A 25 -7.60 1.14 -3.86
C GLN A 25 -8.17 0.76 -2.52
N ARG A 26 -9.20 1.46 -2.06
CA ARG A 26 -9.83 1.15 -0.78
C ARG A 26 -10.46 -0.25 -0.79
N VAL A 27 -11.11 -0.61 -1.88
CA VAL A 27 -11.69 -1.95 -2.01
C VAL A 27 -10.60 -3.02 -2.02
N ALA A 28 -9.51 -2.77 -2.73
CA ALA A 28 -8.40 -3.71 -2.79
C ALA A 28 -7.76 -3.90 -1.41
N ILE A 29 -7.58 -2.81 -0.65
CA ILE A 29 -7.06 -2.89 0.71
C ILE A 29 -7.98 -3.73 1.59
N ALA A 30 -9.29 -3.48 1.52
CA ALA A 30 -10.25 -4.21 2.33
C ALA A 30 -10.21 -5.70 2.01
N ARG A 31 -10.12 -6.04 0.73
CA ARG A 31 -10.05 -7.45 0.31
C ARG A 31 -8.76 -8.12 0.78
N ALA A 32 -7.64 -7.43 0.62
CA ALA A 32 -6.36 -7.99 1.03
C ALA A 32 -6.33 -8.23 2.53
N LEU A 33 -6.84 -7.30 3.31
CA LEU A 33 -6.84 -7.41 4.77
C LEU A 33 -7.90 -8.34 5.30
N ALA A 34 -8.96 -8.62 4.52
CA ALA A 34 -9.99 -9.58 4.92
C ALA A 34 -9.41 -10.99 5.10
N ALA A 35 -8.32 -11.29 4.43
CA ALA A 35 -7.63 -12.57 4.58
C ALA A 35 -6.80 -12.64 5.87
N LYS A 36 -6.69 -11.53 6.59
CA LYS A 36 -5.91 -11.40 7.84
C LYS A 36 -4.46 -11.83 7.69
N PRO A 37 -3.74 -11.26 6.72
CA PRO A 37 -2.34 -11.63 6.51
C PRO A 37 -1.46 -11.06 7.63
N GLN A 38 -0.31 -11.66 7.85
CA GLN A 38 0.68 -11.12 8.75
C GLN A 38 1.54 -10.05 8.06
N LEU A 39 1.69 -10.17 6.75
CA LEU A 39 2.45 -9.22 5.95
C LEU A 39 1.69 -8.90 4.68
N LEU A 40 1.58 -7.62 4.38
CA LEU A 40 0.95 -7.14 3.16
C LEU A 40 1.99 -6.41 2.32
N LEU A 41 2.04 -6.74 1.03
CA LEU A 41 2.94 -6.07 0.10
C LEU A 41 2.14 -5.07 -0.73
N ALA A 42 2.58 -3.83 -0.74
CA ALA A 42 1.94 -2.77 -1.52
C ALA A 42 2.98 -2.18 -2.47
N ASP A 43 2.75 -2.37 -3.76
CA ASP A 43 3.69 -1.93 -4.80
C ASP A 43 3.09 -0.73 -5.53
N GLU A 44 3.69 0.44 -5.32
CA GLU A 44 3.27 1.70 -5.93
C GLU A 44 1.76 1.95 -5.75
N PRO A 45 1.23 1.91 -4.52
CA PRO A 45 -0.21 1.97 -4.31
C PRO A 45 -0.85 3.31 -4.66
N THR A 46 -0.06 4.36 -4.86
CA THR A 46 -0.59 5.69 -5.17
C THR A 46 -0.24 6.16 -6.58
N ALA A 47 0.31 5.29 -7.42
CA ALA A 47 0.88 5.70 -8.71
C ALA A 47 -0.12 6.42 -9.64
N ALA A 48 -1.39 6.06 -9.59
CA ALA A 48 -2.40 6.64 -10.46
C ALA A 48 -3.32 7.63 -9.74
N LEU A 49 -2.96 8.03 -8.52
CA LEU A 49 -3.82 8.87 -7.69
C LEU A 49 -3.24 10.28 -7.55
N ASP A 50 -4.12 11.27 -7.42
CA ASP A 50 -3.67 12.61 -7.04
C ASP A 50 -3.14 12.58 -5.59
N SER A 51 -2.46 13.64 -5.17
CA SER A 51 -1.76 13.63 -3.89
C SER A 51 -2.70 13.49 -2.69
N GLY A 52 -3.87 14.14 -2.74
CA GLY A 52 -4.82 14.06 -1.63
C GLY A 52 -5.42 12.67 -1.50
N THR A 53 -5.86 12.11 -2.61
CA THR A 53 -6.46 10.78 -2.63
C THR A 53 -5.43 9.73 -2.28
N GLY A 54 -4.21 9.85 -2.81
CA GLY A 54 -3.15 8.90 -2.52
C GLY A 54 -2.82 8.85 -1.04
N ARG A 55 -2.74 10.01 -0.41
CA ARG A 55 -2.46 10.07 1.01
C ARG A 55 -3.58 9.45 1.84
N GLU A 56 -4.83 9.71 1.50
CA GLU A 56 -5.96 9.10 2.20
C GLU A 56 -5.92 7.59 2.12
N VAL A 57 -5.58 7.06 0.95
CA VAL A 57 -5.49 5.61 0.76
C VAL A 57 -4.39 5.00 1.63
N VAL A 58 -3.22 5.63 1.64
CA VAL A 58 -2.09 5.12 2.41
C VAL A 58 -2.36 5.21 3.91
N GLU A 59 -2.99 6.29 4.36
CA GLU A 59 -3.33 6.42 5.77
C GLU A 59 -4.38 5.41 6.20
N LEU A 60 -5.33 5.11 5.33
CA LEU A 60 -6.31 4.05 5.59
C LEU A 60 -5.61 2.70 5.71
N LEU A 61 -4.71 2.40 4.78
CA LEU A 61 -3.95 1.16 4.82
C LEU A 61 -3.19 1.01 6.13
N LYS A 62 -2.50 2.07 6.54
CA LYS A 62 -1.72 2.06 7.78
C LYS A 62 -2.62 1.79 8.99
N ARG A 63 -3.76 2.47 9.05
CA ARG A 63 -4.68 2.30 10.18
C ARG A 63 -5.25 0.89 10.24
N LEU A 64 -5.74 0.37 9.11
CA LEU A 64 -6.34 -0.95 9.08
C LEU A 64 -5.32 -2.04 9.36
N ALA A 65 -4.11 -1.88 8.86
CA ALA A 65 -3.05 -2.84 9.11
C ALA A 65 -2.69 -2.88 10.60
N ARG A 66 -2.61 -1.72 11.24
CA ARG A 66 -2.36 -1.66 12.67
C ARG A 66 -3.44 -2.35 13.49
N GLU A 67 -4.69 -2.15 13.11
CA GLU A 67 -5.81 -2.77 13.82
C GLU A 67 -5.74 -4.29 13.75
N GLN A 68 -5.14 -4.83 12.72
CA GLN A 68 -5.01 -6.27 12.54
C GLN A 68 -3.63 -6.81 12.89
N SER A 69 -2.75 -5.97 13.41
CA SER A 69 -1.35 -6.35 13.67
C SER A 69 -0.66 -6.88 12.42
N CYS A 70 -0.97 -6.30 11.28
CA CYS A 70 -0.39 -6.66 10.00
C CYS A 70 0.76 -5.72 9.68
N SER A 71 1.90 -6.26 9.26
CA SER A 71 3.00 -5.45 8.77
C SER A 71 2.79 -5.13 7.30
N VAL A 72 3.19 -3.94 6.89
CA VAL A 72 3.06 -3.53 5.49
C VAL A 72 4.44 -3.20 4.96
N LEU A 73 4.81 -3.84 3.85
CA LEU A 73 6.00 -3.48 3.10
C LEU A 73 5.54 -2.76 1.84
N MET A 74 5.87 -1.48 1.75
CA MET A 74 5.45 -0.66 0.62
C MET A 74 6.65 -0.28 -0.24
N VAL A 75 6.50 -0.45 -1.55
CA VAL A 75 7.48 0.00 -2.52
C VAL A 75 6.90 1.20 -3.25
N THR A 76 7.62 2.33 -3.24
CA THR A 76 7.11 3.53 -3.88
C THR A 76 8.23 4.47 -4.30
N HIS A 77 7.97 5.25 -5.34
CA HIS A 77 8.80 6.38 -5.76
C HIS A 77 8.15 7.71 -5.37
N ASP A 78 7.04 7.67 -4.66
CA ASP A 78 6.25 8.86 -4.36
C ASP A 78 6.76 9.52 -3.07
N PRO A 79 7.47 10.65 -3.15
CA PRO A 79 7.99 11.29 -1.95
C PRO A 79 6.90 11.89 -1.06
N ARG A 80 5.69 12.05 -1.59
CA ARG A 80 4.61 12.70 -0.86
C ARG A 80 4.06 11.85 0.28
N ILE A 81 4.35 10.55 0.29
CA ILE A 81 3.81 9.62 1.29
C ILE A 81 4.89 8.98 2.16
N LEU A 82 6.14 9.40 2.04
CA LEU A 82 7.22 8.75 2.79
C LEU A 82 7.12 8.98 4.29
N ASP A 83 6.48 10.06 4.71
CA ASP A 83 6.35 10.38 6.14
C ASP A 83 5.39 9.45 6.89
N VAL A 84 4.55 8.69 6.18
CA VAL A 84 3.66 7.73 6.86
C VAL A 84 4.39 6.46 7.28
N ALA A 85 5.58 6.22 6.78
CA ALA A 85 6.34 5.01 7.10
C ALA A 85 6.89 5.07 8.52
N ASP A 86 6.83 3.94 9.21
CA ASP A 86 7.50 3.80 10.49
C ASP A 86 9.00 3.61 10.30
N ARG A 87 9.38 3.03 9.16
CA ARG A 87 10.77 2.78 8.81
C ARG A 87 10.92 2.95 7.30
N LEU A 88 11.94 3.68 6.91
CA LEU A 88 12.19 3.98 5.51
C LEU A 88 13.52 3.37 5.09
N VAL A 89 13.50 2.63 3.98
CA VAL A 89 14.70 2.05 3.39
C VAL A 89 14.77 2.52 1.94
N ARG A 90 15.89 3.11 1.57
CA ARG A 90 16.12 3.55 0.20
C ARG A 90 16.96 2.52 -0.54
N MET A 91 16.59 2.25 -1.78
CA MET A 91 17.36 1.35 -2.63
C MET A 91 17.96 2.15 -3.78
N GLU A 92 19.25 1.97 -4.01
CA GLU A 92 19.99 2.66 -5.05
C GLU A 92 21.05 1.74 -5.59
N ASP A 93 21.05 1.52 -6.90
CA ASP A 93 22.04 0.68 -7.57
C ASP A 93 22.22 -0.68 -6.90
N GLY A 94 21.10 -1.29 -6.51
CA GLY A 94 21.12 -2.61 -5.88
C GLY A 94 21.55 -2.61 -4.42
N ARG A 95 21.72 -1.43 -3.81
CA ARG A 95 22.11 -1.31 -2.40
C ARG A 95 20.99 -0.71 -1.59
N LEU A 96 20.91 -1.14 -0.33
CA LEU A 96 19.92 -0.64 0.60
C LEU A 96 20.56 0.35 1.57
N TYR A 97 19.90 1.49 1.77
CA TYR A 97 20.30 2.52 2.71
C TYR A 97 19.14 2.78 3.66
N GLN A 98 19.35 2.52 4.93
CA GLN A 98 18.29 2.71 5.92
C GLN A 98 18.32 4.12 6.46
N THR A 99 17.14 4.75 6.47
CA THR A 99 16.95 6.05 7.10
C THR A 99 16.22 5.84 8.41
N ILE A 100 16.75 6.38 9.50
CA ILE A 100 16.10 6.30 10.81
C ILE A 100 15.18 7.51 10.96
N ARG A 101 13.99 7.27 11.42
CA ARG A 101 12.98 8.31 11.57
C ARG A 101 12.64 8.51 13.03
#